data_331ee70450cd034a3ba626a9826b29cf
#
_entry.id   331ee70450cd034a3ba626a9826b29cf
#
_cell.length_a   1.000
_cell.length_b   1.000
_cell.length_c   1.000
_cell.angle_alpha   90.00
_cell.angle_beta   90.00
_cell.angle_gamma   90.00
#
_symmetry.space_group_name_H-M   'P 1'
#
loop_
_entity.id
_entity.type
_entity.pdbx_description
1 polymer ?
#
loop_
_entity_poly.entity_id
_entity_poly.type
_entity_poly.pdbx_seq_one_letter_code
_entity_poly.pdbx_strand_id
1 'polypeptide(L)'
;MNTLPVLADNKPVGLITRQIVEKAIHHKMKDAKVKDFMISDFSVTTPDAYFKSIAPIIIEEKQKLVPVIDPVSKNLAGIVSRGDLLRVLHRDMVSSGFDTPRLFDGKRESMKSVKSLLKERLHIDVMALLDSISQIADREKVEVYVVGGFVRDLLLNIQNFDIDLVVEGDGIAFAETLAKEFNGRTKSHDKFGTSVVLLKDRSRIDVATARMEYYSHPGALPKVERSSVKSDLFRRDFTINSMAVKLNGQGAFCLIDYFNGEMDLKDGSIRVLHNLSFIEDPCRIFRAIRFEQRFGFRIGRQTRAFMKSAIKNNLVNQLSGTRLMNELKLLLRESDPMKCIDRMRELSLLYLIVPDITEDDSHRLVLEKIDGVLTWAKMVPMAKKPEVWFVYFHALFIAMKEAAFEKAMERLHIPMKIRNRMRLDRGHFVKAKDKFNDGCELKPSEVYDVLSELSIEAVILLLAVCSSDQVNKHAMLYFNQYCSSAKTELTGEDLIGMGMKPGPVFQDVLKTLRDARVNGQVTSRDEEVALVGSQFLK
;
A
#
# COMPACT_ATOMS: atom_id res chain seq x y z
N MET A 1 2.69 12.56 -36.86
CA MET A 1 1.88 13.15 -35.78
C MET A 1 1.72 12.10 -34.69
N ASN A 2 2.07 12.42 -33.46
CA ASN A 2 2.06 11.43 -32.36
C ASN A 2 0.86 11.57 -31.40
N THR A 3 0.00 12.56 -31.62
CA THR A 3 -1.22 12.82 -30.83
C THR A 3 -2.32 13.28 -31.77
N LEU A 4 -3.53 12.80 -31.56
CA LEU A 4 -4.72 13.14 -32.36
C LEU A 4 -5.84 13.64 -31.43
N PRO A 5 -6.64 14.62 -31.84
CA PRO A 5 -7.88 14.96 -31.15
C PRO A 5 -8.94 13.88 -31.42
N VAL A 6 -9.70 13.54 -30.41
CA VAL A 6 -10.89 12.67 -30.51
C VAL A 6 -12.11 13.57 -30.56
N LEU A 7 -12.96 13.35 -31.57
CA LEU A 7 -14.13 14.20 -31.79
C LEU A 7 -15.44 13.44 -31.52
N ALA A 8 -16.41 14.15 -30.98
CA ALA A 8 -17.82 13.77 -30.99
C ALA A 8 -18.60 14.95 -31.55
N ASP A 9 -19.39 14.73 -32.60
CA ASP A 9 -20.17 15.77 -33.29
C ASP A 9 -19.30 17.01 -33.66
N ASN A 10 -18.13 16.76 -34.26
CA ASN A 10 -17.12 17.76 -34.61
C ASN A 10 -16.50 18.55 -33.42
N LYS A 11 -16.85 18.24 -32.17
CA LYS A 11 -16.27 18.88 -31.00
C LYS A 11 -15.16 18.02 -30.40
N PRO A 12 -14.04 18.60 -29.99
CA PRO A 12 -12.96 17.82 -29.35
C PRO A 12 -13.41 17.38 -27.95
N VAL A 13 -13.45 16.07 -27.73
CA VAL A 13 -13.84 15.44 -26.46
C VAL A 13 -12.66 14.76 -25.76
N GLY A 14 -11.52 14.65 -26.44
CA GLY A 14 -10.32 14.06 -25.87
C GLY A 14 -9.11 14.14 -26.79
N LEU A 15 -7.96 13.73 -26.26
CA LEU A 15 -6.72 13.54 -27.01
C LEU A 15 -6.28 12.09 -26.87
N ILE A 16 -5.76 11.49 -27.97
CA ILE A 16 -5.16 10.15 -27.93
C ILE A 16 -3.77 10.18 -28.55
N THR A 17 -2.82 9.48 -27.93
CA THR A 17 -1.45 9.41 -28.43
C THR A 17 -1.19 8.08 -29.14
N ARG A 18 -0.29 8.08 -30.13
CA ARG A 18 0.18 6.87 -30.81
C ARG A 18 0.64 5.80 -29.80
N GLN A 19 1.37 6.19 -28.78
CA GLN A 19 1.89 5.30 -27.76
C GLN A 19 0.76 4.57 -26.99
N ILE A 20 -0.35 5.25 -26.71
CA ILE A 20 -1.52 4.64 -26.06
C ILE A 20 -2.17 3.62 -26.99
N VAL A 21 -2.30 3.95 -28.28
CA VAL A 21 -2.87 3.04 -29.28
C VAL A 21 -1.99 1.79 -29.43
N GLU A 22 -0.68 1.95 -29.57
CA GLU A 22 0.27 0.83 -29.68
C GLU A 22 0.23 -0.08 -28.44
N LYS A 23 0.18 0.49 -27.24
CA LYS A 23 0.03 -0.28 -26.00
C LYS A 23 -1.32 -1.00 -25.92
N ALA A 24 -2.41 -0.36 -26.30
CA ALA A 24 -3.74 -1.01 -26.32
C ALA A 24 -3.76 -2.19 -27.31
N ILE A 25 -3.15 -2.06 -28.46
CA ILE A 25 -3.00 -3.16 -29.45
C ILE A 25 -2.16 -4.29 -28.85
N HIS A 26 -1.04 -3.97 -28.19
CA HIS A 26 -0.17 -4.96 -27.52
C HIS A 26 -0.93 -5.76 -26.47
N HIS A 27 -1.80 -5.11 -25.70
CA HIS A 27 -2.66 -5.75 -24.71
C HIS A 27 -3.90 -6.45 -25.31
N LYS A 28 -3.95 -6.66 -26.62
CA LYS A 28 -5.05 -7.31 -27.36
C LYS A 28 -6.43 -6.63 -27.16
N MET A 29 -6.44 -5.34 -26.90
CA MET A 29 -7.65 -4.56 -26.65
C MET A 29 -8.17 -3.90 -27.95
N LYS A 30 -8.20 -4.65 -29.05
CA LYS A 30 -8.56 -4.12 -30.39
C LYS A 30 -9.99 -3.58 -30.46
N ASP A 31 -10.90 -4.15 -29.65
CA ASP A 31 -12.31 -3.78 -29.64
C ASP A 31 -12.65 -2.71 -28.58
N ALA A 32 -11.65 -2.22 -27.87
CA ALA A 32 -11.83 -1.19 -26.85
C ALA A 32 -12.16 0.18 -27.47
N LYS A 33 -13.08 0.90 -26.84
CA LYS A 33 -13.50 2.21 -27.35
C LYS A 33 -12.45 3.28 -27.04
N VAL A 34 -12.16 4.15 -28.00
CA VAL A 34 -11.18 5.26 -27.84
C VAL A 34 -11.50 6.12 -26.62
N LYS A 35 -12.77 6.36 -26.33
CA LYS A 35 -13.23 7.14 -25.17
C LYS A 35 -12.76 6.60 -23.82
N ASP A 36 -12.46 5.30 -23.72
CA ASP A 36 -12.03 4.66 -22.48
C ASP A 36 -10.54 4.92 -22.18
N PHE A 37 -9.77 5.40 -23.19
CA PHE A 37 -8.32 5.59 -23.11
C PHE A 37 -7.84 6.99 -23.51
N MET A 38 -8.70 7.83 -24.06
CA MET A 38 -8.36 9.20 -24.42
C MET A 38 -8.11 10.05 -23.17
N ILE A 39 -7.29 11.09 -23.31
CA ILE A 39 -7.14 12.15 -22.32
C ILE A 39 -8.34 13.08 -22.45
N SER A 40 -9.19 13.16 -21.45
CA SER A 40 -10.40 14.01 -21.45
C SER A 40 -10.22 15.34 -20.72
N ASP A 41 -9.12 15.48 -19.97
CA ASP A 41 -8.73 16.74 -19.32
C ASP A 41 -7.62 17.38 -20.17
N PHE A 42 -7.98 18.34 -21.00
CA PHE A 42 -7.10 19.01 -21.93
C PHE A 42 -7.52 20.44 -22.18
N SER A 43 -6.56 21.31 -22.42
CA SER A 43 -6.76 22.70 -22.76
C SER A 43 -7.06 22.86 -24.24
N VAL A 44 -7.95 23.80 -24.57
CA VAL A 44 -8.27 24.20 -25.94
C VAL A 44 -7.97 25.67 -26.15
N THR A 45 -7.89 26.11 -27.41
CA THR A 45 -7.69 27.51 -27.77
C THR A 45 -8.65 27.93 -28.89
N THR A 46 -8.68 29.21 -29.21
CA THR A 46 -9.47 29.77 -30.31
C THR A 46 -8.57 30.25 -31.45
N PRO A 47 -9.09 30.44 -32.68
CA PRO A 47 -8.29 30.94 -33.81
C PRO A 47 -7.63 32.29 -33.54
N ASP A 48 -8.28 33.15 -32.76
CA ASP A 48 -7.80 34.50 -32.46
C ASP A 48 -6.88 34.56 -31.23
N ALA A 49 -6.53 33.40 -30.63
CA ALA A 49 -5.68 33.36 -29.47
C ALA A 49 -4.25 33.77 -29.76
N TYR A 50 -3.68 34.60 -28.91
CA TYR A 50 -2.29 35.02 -29.05
C TYR A 50 -1.32 33.88 -28.74
N PHE A 51 -0.19 33.85 -29.41
CA PHE A 51 0.88 32.88 -29.17
C PHE A 51 1.29 32.76 -27.71
N LYS A 52 1.32 33.90 -26.98
CA LYS A 52 1.65 33.95 -25.53
C LYS A 52 0.69 33.13 -24.66
N SER A 53 -0.56 32.95 -25.07
CA SER A 53 -1.54 32.15 -24.31
C SER A 53 -1.45 30.64 -24.62
N ILE A 54 -0.90 30.27 -25.77
CA ILE A 54 -0.78 28.87 -26.20
C ILE A 54 0.55 28.26 -25.72
N ALA A 55 1.61 29.06 -25.65
CA ALA A 55 2.93 28.59 -25.23
C ALA A 55 2.95 27.92 -23.85
N PRO A 56 2.32 28.46 -22.78
CA PRO A 56 2.25 27.79 -21.49
C PRO A 56 1.56 26.42 -21.55
N ILE A 57 0.49 26.27 -22.31
CA ILE A 57 -0.26 25.01 -22.47
C ILE A 57 0.67 23.91 -23.02
N ILE A 58 1.52 24.24 -23.99
CA ILE A 58 2.42 23.26 -24.62
C ILE A 58 3.68 23.04 -23.77
N ILE A 59 4.20 24.07 -23.11
CA ILE A 59 5.48 24.05 -22.41
C ILE A 59 5.30 23.67 -20.94
N GLU A 60 4.41 24.35 -20.22
CA GLU A 60 4.20 24.17 -18.77
C GLU A 60 3.25 23.03 -18.47
N GLU A 61 2.08 22.98 -19.13
CA GLU A 61 1.11 21.88 -18.99
C GLU A 61 1.56 20.63 -19.77
N LYS A 62 2.65 20.71 -20.56
CA LYS A 62 3.22 19.62 -21.39
C LYS A 62 2.21 18.96 -22.32
N GLN A 63 1.14 19.66 -22.68
CA GLN A 63 0.16 19.17 -23.64
C GLN A 63 0.77 19.15 -25.06
N LYS A 64 0.85 17.97 -25.69
CA LYS A 64 1.57 17.78 -26.96
C LYS A 64 0.86 18.38 -28.17
N LEU A 65 -0.42 18.62 -28.06
CA LEU A 65 -1.30 19.14 -29.10
C LEU A 65 -2.46 19.92 -28.45
N VAL A 66 -2.70 21.15 -28.91
CA VAL A 66 -3.81 22.00 -28.45
C VAL A 66 -4.86 22.10 -29.55
N PRO A 67 -6.08 21.59 -29.35
CA PRO A 67 -7.17 21.79 -30.29
C PRO A 67 -7.56 23.27 -30.35
N VAL A 68 -7.76 23.77 -31.56
CA VAL A 68 -8.30 25.11 -31.85
C VAL A 68 -9.79 24.94 -32.12
N ILE A 69 -10.64 25.60 -31.36
CA ILE A 69 -12.09 25.48 -31.48
C ILE A 69 -12.71 26.80 -31.92
N ASP A 70 -13.73 26.70 -32.72
CA ASP A 70 -14.57 27.86 -33.07
C ASP A 70 -15.28 28.36 -31.80
N PRO A 71 -15.22 29.66 -31.48
CA PRO A 71 -15.75 30.18 -30.20
C PRO A 71 -17.27 30.06 -30.07
N VAL A 72 -18.02 30.00 -31.20
CA VAL A 72 -19.48 29.91 -31.20
C VAL A 72 -19.96 28.47 -31.25
N SER A 73 -19.58 27.72 -32.29
CA SER A 73 -20.04 26.33 -32.49
C SER A 73 -19.32 25.32 -31.63
N LYS A 74 -18.17 25.69 -31.06
CA LYS A 74 -17.24 24.80 -30.33
C LYS A 74 -16.69 23.66 -31.18
N ASN A 75 -16.86 23.71 -32.48
CA ASN A 75 -16.32 22.72 -33.41
C ASN A 75 -14.79 22.85 -33.55
N LEU A 76 -14.12 21.75 -33.87
CA LEU A 76 -12.69 21.78 -34.15
C LEU A 76 -12.42 22.59 -35.41
N ALA A 77 -11.70 23.70 -35.30
CA ALA A 77 -11.27 24.54 -36.39
C ALA A 77 -9.83 24.21 -36.85
N GLY A 78 -9.02 23.66 -35.95
CA GLY A 78 -7.63 23.32 -36.22
C GLY A 78 -6.91 22.74 -35.05
N ILE A 79 -5.61 22.59 -35.17
CA ILE A 79 -4.73 22.09 -34.10
C ILE A 79 -3.42 22.86 -34.06
N VAL A 80 -2.86 23.06 -32.88
CA VAL A 80 -1.49 23.60 -32.71
C VAL A 80 -0.66 22.54 -32.01
N SER A 81 0.46 22.17 -32.59
CA SER A 81 1.42 21.24 -32.05
C SER A 81 2.69 21.94 -31.55
N ARG A 82 3.51 21.22 -30.77
CA ARG A 82 4.84 21.71 -30.38
C ARG A 82 5.72 22.05 -31.59
N GLY A 83 5.58 21.30 -32.70
CA GLY A 83 6.33 21.56 -33.95
C GLY A 83 5.90 22.88 -34.61
N ASP A 84 4.62 23.25 -34.53
CA ASP A 84 4.12 24.52 -35.06
C ASP A 84 4.64 25.68 -34.21
N LEU A 85 4.63 25.52 -32.89
CA LEU A 85 5.21 26.47 -31.96
C LEU A 85 6.70 26.74 -32.27
N LEU A 86 7.48 25.67 -32.43
CA LEU A 86 8.91 25.79 -32.76
C LEU A 86 9.14 26.45 -34.13
N ARG A 87 8.28 26.19 -35.14
CA ARG A 87 8.37 26.82 -36.46
C ARG A 87 8.11 28.33 -36.41
N VAL A 88 7.12 28.76 -35.62
CA VAL A 88 6.83 30.19 -35.42
C VAL A 88 8.01 30.87 -34.75
N LEU A 89 8.51 30.29 -33.67
CA LEU A 89 9.67 30.82 -32.94
C LEU A 89 10.93 30.89 -33.83
N HIS A 90 11.19 29.86 -34.64
CA HIS A 90 12.32 29.88 -35.56
C HIS A 90 12.15 30.96 -36.63
N ARG A 91 10.94 31.18 -37.13
CA ARG A 91 10.65 32.25 -38.13
C ARG A 91 10.86 33.62 -37.51
N ASP A 92 10.41 33.85 -36.29
CA ASP A 92 10.61 35.10 -35.57
C ASP A 92 12.09 35.36 -35.25
N MET A 93 12.87 34.32 -34.97
CA MET A 93 14.33 34.41 -34.78
C MET A 93 15.07 34.76 -36.07
N VAL A 94 14.61 34.27 -37.21
CA VAL A 94 15.24 34.53 -38.55
C VAL A 94 14.82 35.88 -39.10
N SER A 95 13.61 36.37 -38.82
CA SER A 95 13.08 37.63 -39.32
C SER A 95 13.45 38.86 -38.51
N SER A 96 13.75 38.72 -37.24
CA SER A 96 14.27 39.77 -36.35
C SER A 96 15.77 39.66 -36.23
N GLY A 97 16.50 40.31 -37.13
CA GLY A 97 17.91 40.61 -36.89
C GLY A 97 18.05 41.36 -35.59
N PHE A 98 18.76 40.77 -34.61
CA PHE A 98 19.18 41.37 -33.33
C PHE A 98 18.07 41.98 -32.48
N ASP A 99 17.53 41.21 -31.65
CA ASP A 99 17.23 41.34 -30.20
C ASP A 99 16.30 40.19 -29.85
N THR A 100 16.88 39.15 -29.31
CA THR A 100 16.12 38.04 -28.76
C THR A 100 15.21 38.59 -27.67
N PRO A 101 13.87 38.56 -27.82
CA PRO A 101 13.01 38.72 -26.68
C PRO A 101 13.37 37.54 -25.74
N ARG A 102 13.69 37.82 -24.52
CA ARG A 102 13.91 36.85 -23.42
C ARG A 102 12.65 35.99 -23.14
N LEU A 103 12.07 35.40 -24.18
CA LEU A 103 10.95 34.44 -24.12
C LEU A 103 11.43 33.00 -24.03
N PHE A 104 12.70 32.80 -24.34
CA PHE A 104 13.51 31.67 -23.97
C PHE A 104 14.74 32.20 -23.24
N ASP A 105 14.59 32.75 -22.07
CA ASP A 105 15.47 32.29 -21.06
C ASP A 105 15.18 30.79 -21.02
N GLY A 106 16.01 30.06 -21.78
CA GLY A 106 16.27 28.68 -21.46
C GLY A 106 16.75 28.73 -20.03
N LYS A 107 15.83 28.84 -19.07
CA LYS A 107 16.02 28.13 -17.85
C LYS A 107 16.31 26.74 -18.36
N ARG A 108 17.62 26.42 -18.63
CA ARG A 108 18.18 25.14 -18.21
C ARG A 108 17.32 24.83 -17.03
N GLU A 109 16.47 23.80 -17.13
CA GLU A 109 15.63 23.39 -15.97
C GLU A 109 16.52 23.63 -14.81
N SER A 110 16.29 24.73 -14.04
CA SER A 110 17.25 25.12 -13.05
C SER A 110 17.12 23.99 -12.09
N MET A 111 18.10 23.06 -12.17
CA MET A 111 18.04 21.81 -11.45
C MET A 111 17.87 22.24 -10.02
N LYS A 112 16.66 22.13 -9.49
CA LYS A 112 16.29 22.61 -8.18
C LYS A 112 17.10 21.84 -7.16
N SER A 113 18.15 22.46 -6.64
CA SER A 113 18.94 21.83 -5.59
C SER A 113 18.08 21.66 -4.34
N VAL A 114 18.02 20.44 -3.85
CA VAL A 114 17.35 20.08 -2.60
C VAL A 114 18.35 19.79 -1.48
N LYS A 115 19.63 20.14 -1.66
CA LYS A 115 20.70 19.85 -0.69
C LYS A 115 20.44 20.49 0.67
N SER A 116 19.95 21.72 0.70
CA SER A 116 19.58 22.39 1.96
C SER A 116 18.40 21.67 2.64
N LEU A 117 17.40 21.27 1.86
CA LEU A 117 16.24 20.55 2.36
C LEU A 117 16.61 19.16 2.93
N LEU A 118 17.53 18.45 2.28
CA LEU A 118 18.08 17.19 2.78
C LEU A 118 18.77 17.39 4.13
N LYS A 119 19.64 18.41 4.25
CA LYS A 119 20.34 18.73 5.50
C LYS A 119 19.40 19.15 6.63
N GLU A 120 18.29 19.81 6.32
CA GLU A 120 17.30 20.28 7.29
C GLU A 120 16.43 19.13 7.83
N ARG A 121 16.03 18.19 6.95
CA ARG A 121 14.99 17.22 7.25
C ARG A 121 15.49 15.80 7.53
N LEU A 122 16.72 15.47 7.12
CA LEU A 122 17.29 14.15 7.37
C LEU A 122 18.17 14.15 8.62
N HIS A 123 18.21 13.01 9.29
CA HIS A 123 19.19 12.78 10.33
C HIS A 123 20.61 12.87 9.76
N ILE A 124 21.57 13.33 10.55
CA ILE A 124 22.96 13.53 10.11
C ILE A 124 23.58 12.25 9.53
N ASP A 125 23.27 11.09 10.12
CA ASP A 125 23.80 9.80 9.66
C ASP A 125 23.28 9.43 8.27
N VAL A 126 22.00 9.72 7.97
CA VAL A 126 21.40 9.48 6.66
C VAL A 126 22.04 10.40 5.61
N MET A 127 22.27 11.66 5.95
CA MET A 127 22.96 12.59 5.04
C MET A 127 24.39 12.15 4.77
N ALA A 128 25.15 11.73 5.80
CA ALA A 128 26.49 11.20 5.66
C ALA A 128 26.52 9.91 4.81
N LEU A 129 25.52 9.06 4.95
CA LEU A 129 25.36 7.86 4.12
C LEU A 129 25.13 8.24 2.64
N LEU A 130 24.24 9.20 2.35
CA LEU A 130 24.01 9.68 0.98
C LEU A 130 25.25 10.33 0.37
N ASP A 131 26.00 11.12 1.15
CA ASP A 131 27.27 11.72 0.71
C ASP A 131 28.33 10.62 0.39
N SER A 132 28.41 9.56 1.21
CA SER A 132 29.30 8.42 0.97
C SER A 132 28.89 7.64 -0.29
N ILE A 133 27.59 7.39 -0.47
CA ILE A 133 27.07 6.74 -1.69
C ILE A 133 27.40 7.58 -2.92
N SER A 134 27.27 8.91 -2.83
CA SER A 134 27.63 9.83 -3.91
C SER A 134 29.10 9.68 -4.33
N GLN A 135 30.03 9.65 -3.36
CA GLN A 135 31.46 9.49 -3.63
C GLN A 135 31.79 8.14 -4.26
N ILE A 136 31.14 7.07 -3.77
CA ILE A 136 31.30 5.73 -4.36
C ILE A 136 30.79 5.71 -5.80
N ALA A 137 29.63 6.31 -6.07
CA ALA A 137 29.05 6.40 -7.40
C ALA A 137 29.96 7.16 -8.39
N ASP A 138 30.60 8.25 -7.96
CA ASP A 138 31.57 8.99 -8.78
C ASP A 138 32.80 8.14 -9.09
N ARG A 139 33.32 7.37 -8.12
CA ARG A 139 34.45 6.45 -8.30
C ARG A 139 34.12 5.32 -9.28
N GLU A 140 32.94 4.73 -9.16
CA GLU A 140 32.43 3.64 -10.03
C GLU A 140 31.94 4.16 -11.40
N LYS A 141 31.90 5.50 -11.60
CA LYS A 141 31.44 6.15 -12.84
C LYS A 141 30.03 5.77 -13.25
N VAL A 142 29.13 5.61 -12.30
CA VAL A 142 27.71 5.35 -12.53
C VAL A 142 26.86 6.51 -12.00
N GLU A 143 25.72 6.76 -12.64
CA GLU A 143 24.76 7.74 -12.14
C GLU A 143 23.78 7.08 -11.17
N VAL A 144 23.66 7.64 -9.97
CA VAL A 144 22.83 7.11 -8.88
C VAL A 144 21.80 8.14 -8.44
N TYR A 145 20.60 7.66 -8.21
CA TYR A 145 19.45 8.46 -7.83
C TYR A 145 18.74 7.85 -6.62
N VAL A 146 18.35 8.67 -5.66
CA VAL A 146 17.33 8.29 -4.66
C VAL A 146 15.96 8.55 -5.26
N VAL A 147 15.01 7.62 -5.08
CA VAL A 147 13.75 7.67 -5.82
C VAL A 147 12.52 7.37 -4.97
N GLY A 148 11.36 7.67 -5.49
CA GLY A 148 10.08 7.14 -5.02
C GLY A 148 9.62 7.70 -3.69
N GLY A 149 9.32 6.81 -2.75
CA GLY A 149 8.76 7.14 -1.43
C GLY A 149 9.63 8.08 -0.63
N PHE A 150 10.94 7.89 -0.65
CA PHE A 150 11.90 8.76 0.04
C PHE A 150 11.79 10.21 -0.40
N VAL A 151 11.79 10.46 -1.73
CA VAL A 151 11.71 11.84 -2.28
C VAL A 151 10.37 12.49 -1.95
N ARG A 152 9.28 11.74 -2.10
CA ARG A 152 7.94 12.21 -1.71
C ARG A 152 7.89 12.60 -0.23
N ASP A 153 8.35 11.72 0.64
CA ASP A 153 8.25 11.91 2.09
C ASP A 153 9.19 13.03 2.56
N LEU A 154 10.39 13.17 1.93
CA LEU A 154 11.26 14.32 2.11
C LEU A 154 10.55 15.64 1.79
N LEU A 155 9.83 15.72 0.65
CA LEU A 155 9.10 16.93 0.25
C LEU A 155 7.89 17.21 1.15
N LEU A 156 7.24 16.16 1.70
CA LEU A 156 6.12 16.27 2.66
C LEU A 156 6.58 16.50 4.10
N ASN A 157 7.87 16.50 4.38
CA ASN A 157 8.43 16.56 5.75
C ASN A 157 7.97 15.39 6.63
N ILE A 158 7.86 14.20 6.04
CA ILE A 158 7.54 12.95 6.72
C ILE A 158 8.84 12.17 6.91
N GLN A 159 9.11 11.72 8.14
CA GLN A 159 10.28 10.88 8.40
C GLN A 159 10.15 9.55 7.67
N ASN A 160 11.12 9.26 6.82
CA ASN A 160 11.23 7.99 6.10
C ASN A 160 12.72 7.62 6.01
N PHE A 161 13.03 6.40 6.44
CA PHE A 161 14.39 5.85 6.45
C PHE A 161 14.61 4.80 5.36
N ASP A 162 13.59 4.50 4.53
CA ASP A 162 13.71 3.54 3.43
C ASP A 162 14.42 4.21 2.25
N ILE A 163 15.68 3.83 2.01
CA ILE A 163 16.49 4.38 0.92
C ILE A 163 16.38 3.46 -0.28
N ASP A 164 15.67 3.94 -1.32
CA ASP A 164 15.56 3.27 -2.62
C ASP A 164 16.49 3.96 -3.62
N LEU A 165 17.50 3.24 -4.12
CA LEU A 165 18.45 3.71 -5.13
C LEU A 165 18.11 3.15 -6.51
N VAL A 166 18.20 3.99 -7.53
CA VAL A 166 18.21 3.59 -8.93
C VAL A 166 19.55 3.96 -9.55
N VAL A 167 20.15 3.01 -10.24
CA VAL A 167 21.47 3.14 -10.88
C VAL A 167 21.29 3.09 -12.40
N GLU A 168 21.75 4.12 -13.11
CA GLU A 168 21.94 4.03 -14.55
C GLU A 168 23.26 3.28 -14.81
N GLY A 169 23.15 1.97 -15.00
CA GLY A 169 24.27 1.05 -15.09
C GLY A 169 23.93 -0.33 -14.51
N ASP A 170 24.88 -1.00 -13.91
CA ASP A 170 24.68 -2.28 -13.22
C ASP A 170 24.40 -2.05 -11.74
N GLY A 171 23.11 -2.06 -11.35
CA GLY A 171 22.68 -1.86 -9.97
C GLY A 171 23.13 -2.98 -9.03
N ILE A 172 23.26 -4.22 -9.51
CA ILE A 172 23.73 -5.36 -8.68
C ILE A 172 25.21 -5.19 -8.37
N ALA A 173 26.05 -4.90 -9.36
CA ALA A 173 27.47 -4.67 -9.16
C ALA A 173 27.70 -3.45 -8.23
N PHE A 174 26.93 -2.39 -8.39
CA PHE A 174 27.00 -1.23 -7.50
C PHE A 174 26.60 -1.58 -6.06
N ALA A 175 25.54 -2.39 -5.86
CA ALA A 175 25.13 -2.86 -4.54
C ALA A 175 26.20 -3.71 -3.85
N GLU A 176 26.94 -4.55 -4.60
CA GLU A 176 28.07 -5.32 -4.09
C GLU A 176 29.21 -4.41 -3.64
N THR A 177 29.51 -3.34 -4.41
CA THR A 177 30.50 -2.34 -4.02
C THR A 177 30.08 -1.63 -2.74
N LEU A 178 28.80 -1.20 -2.62
CA LEU A 178 28.28 -0.60 -1.38
C LEU A 178 28.41 -1.55 -0.19
N ALA A 179 28.07 -2.83 -0.37
CA ALA A 179 28.16 -3.82 0.70
C ALA A 179 29.61 -4.01 1.18
N LYS A 180 30.59 -4.01 0.28
CA LYS A 180 32.02 -4.08 0.63
C LYS A 180 32.46 -2.85 1.44
N GLU A 181 32.13 -1.66 0.97
CA GLU A 181 32.50 -0.39 1.62
C GLU A 181 31.88 -0.23 3.01
N PHE A 182 30.61 -0.61 3.17
CA PHE A 182 29.91 -0.50 4.46
C PHE A 182 29.98 -1.76 5.32
N ASN A 183 30.81 -2.75 4.94
CA ASN A 183 30.92 -4.03 5.64
C ASN A 183 29.55 -4.72 5.85
N GLY A 184 28.67 -4.60 4.86
CA GLY A 184 27.33 -5.19 4.81
C GLY A 184 27.30 -6.51 4.05
N ARG A 185 26.07 -6.94 3.70
CA ARG A 185 25.80 -8.12 2.86
C ARG A 185 24.76 -7.77 1.80
N THR A 186 24.84 -8.42 0.64
CA THR A 186 23.84 -8.26 -0.44
C THR A 186 22.95 -9.49 -0.56
N LYS A 187 21.71 -9.22 -1.00
CA LYS A 187 20.79 -10.24 -1.50
C LYS A 187 20.25 -9.76 -2.84
N SER A 188 20.71 -10.39 -3.92
CA SER A 188 20.41 -9.97 -5.30
C SER A 188 19.30 -10.83 -5.93
N HIS A 189 18.60 -10.22 -6.90
CA HIS A 189 17.56 -10.83 -7.73
C HIS A 189 17.85 -10.50 -9.19
N ASP A 190 18.64 -11.30 -9.87
CA ASP A 190 19.15 -11.05 -11.23
C ASP A 190 18.03 -10.82 -12.24
N LYS A 191 16.97 -11.62 -12.14
CA LYS A 191 15.79 -11.50 -13.03
C LYS A 191 15.19 -10.11 -13.09
N PHE A 192 15.28 -9.34 -11.99
CA PHE A 192 14.70 -7.99 -11.88
C PHE A 192 15.76 -6.90 -11.81
N GLY A 193 17.05 -7.26 -11.83
CA GLY A 193 18.14 -6.29 -11.70
C GLY A 193 18.09 -5.52 -10.38
N THR A 194 17.73 -6.19 -9.27
CA THR A 194 17.59 -5.56 -7.95
C THR A 194 18.44 -6.26 -6.91
N SER A 195 18.95 -5.51 -5.94
CA SER A 195 19.69 -6.03 -4.81
C SER A 195 19.33 -5.25 -3.54
N VAL A 196 19.33 -5.94 -2.41
CA VAL A 196 19.19 -5.34 -1.08
C VAL A 196 20.52 -5.39 -0.38
N VAL A 197 21.03 -4.25 0.04
CA VAL A 197 22.24 -4.14 0.89
C VAL A 197 21.79 -4.06 2.34
N LEU A 198 22.22 -5.04 3.14
CA LEU A 198 21.95 -5.09 4.59
C LEU A 198 23.19 -4.59 5.33
N LEU A 199 23.07 -3.50 6.07
CA LEU A 199 24.13 -2.90 6.86
C LEU A 199 24.24 -3.58 8.23
N LYS A 200 25.34 -3.31 8.96
CA LYS A 200 25.62 -3.93 10.29
C LYS A 200 24.58 -3.54 11.34
N ASP A 201 24.04 -2.34 11.30
CA ASP A 201 22.99 -1.82 12.18
C ASP A 201 21.59 -2.35 11.85
N ARG A 202 21.49 -3.29 10.88
CA ARG A 202 20.28 -3.87 10.31
C ARG A 202 19.47 -2.90 9.42
N SER A 203 19.97 -1.71 9.15
CA SER A 203 19.38 -0.85 8.11
C SER A 203 19.60 -1.48 6.73
N ARG A 204 18.75 -1.12 5.77
CA ARG A 204 18.80 -1.66 4.43
C ARG A 204 18.78 -0.55 3.39
N ILE A 205 19.44 -0.80 2.28
CA ILE A 205 19.41 0.05 1.09
C ILE A 205 18.92 -0.85 -0.05
N ASP A 206 17.81 -0.47 -0.66
CA ASP A 206 17.28 -1.16 -1.84
C ASP A 206 17.90 -0.53 -3.10
N VAL A 207 18.57 -1.34 -3.92
CA VAL A 207 19.27 -0.89 -5.12
C VAL A 207 18.65 -1.56 -6.34
N ALA A 208 18.28 -0.78 -7.34
CA ALA A 208 17.73 -1.28 -8.60
C ALA A 208 18.48 -0.70 -9.79
N THR A 209 18.68 -1.49 -10.82
CA THR A 209 19.06 -1.01 -12.16
C THR A 209 17.92 -0.19 -12.75
N ALA A 210 18.20 0.96 -13.32
CA ALA A 210 17.23 1.74 -14.07
C ALA A 210 16.66 0.91 -15.22
N ARG A 211 15.33 0.78 -15.27
CA ARG A 211 14.69 -0.19 -16.17
C ARG A 211 13.37 0.28 -16.76
N MET A 212 13.01 -0.30 -17.88
CA MET A 212 11.68 -0.25 -18.47
C MET A 212 10.95 -1.58 -18.19
N GLU A 213 9.65 -1.53 -18.05
CA GLU A 213 8.80 -2.69 -17.79
C GLU A 213 7.80 -2.92 -18.91
N TYR A 214 7.64 -4.19 -19.29
CA TYR A 214 6.67 -4.65 -20.27
C TYR A 214 5.76 -5.70 -19.66
N TYR A 215 4.47 -5.55 -19.81
CA TYR A 215 3.47 -6.45 -19.28
C TYR A 215 2.88 -7.28 -20.41
N SER A 216 2.96 -8.61 -20.33
CA SER A 216 2.41 -9.53 -21.34
C SER A 216 0.88 -9.56 -21.37
N HIS A 217 0.25 -9.31 -20.23
CA HIS A 217 -1.18 -9.19 -20.05
C HIS A 217 -1.47 -8.40 -18.77
N PRO A 218 -2.70 -7.86 -18.59
CA PRO A 218 -3.06 -7.15 -17.37
C PRO A 218 -2.79 -7.98 -16.11
N GLY A 219 -2.16 -7.36 -15.10
CA GLY A 219 -1.83 -8.03 -13.84
C GLY A 219 -0.68 -9.04 -13.89
N ALA A 220 0.00 -9.22 -15.04
CA ALA A 220 1.22 -10.04 -15.13
C ALA A 220 2.38 -9.46 -14.33
N LEU A 221 3.37 -10.30 -14.04
CA LEU A 221 4.68 -9.79 -13.61
C LEU A 221 5.41 -9.19 -14.81
N PRO A 222 6.05 -8.01 -14.66
CA PRO A 222 6.72 -7.35 -15.77
C PRO A 222 7.96 -8.11 -16.24
N LYS A 223 8.21 -8.05 -17.54
CA LYS A 223 9.55 -8.27 -18.11
C LYS A 223 10.30 -6.95 -18.02
N VAL A 224 11.56 -7.01 -17.64
CA VAL A 224 12.39 -5.83 -17.39
C VAL A 224 13.54 -5.75 -18.37
N GLU A 225 13.86 -4.54 -18.83
CA GLU A 225 15.02 -4.22 -19.67
C GLU A 225 15.72 -2.99 -19.10
N ARG A 226 17.06 -2.98 -19.14
CA ARG A 226 17.86 -1.83 -18.70
C ARG A 226 17.48 -0.59 -19.51
N SER A 227 17.34 0.56 -18.83
CA SER A 227 16.92 1.80 -19.47
C SER A 227 17.42 3.01 -18.66
N SER A 228 16.96 4.22 -19.01
CA SER A 228 17.29 5.45 -18.29
C SER A 228 16.43 5.65 -17.04
N VAL A 229 16.88 6.51 -16.11
CA VAL A 229 16.09 6.94 -14.95
C VAL A 229 14.72 7.51 -15.36
N LYS A 230 14.64 8.22 -16.47
CA LYS A 230 13.37 8.76 -16.99
C LYS A 230 12.37 7.66 -17.30
N SER A 231 12.81 6.55 -17.91
CA SER A 231 11.99 5.38 -18.19
C SER A 231 11.60 4.66 -16.90
N ASP A 232 12.52 4.55 -15.93
CA ASP A 232 12.25 3.97 -14.62
C ASP A 232 11.19 4.77 -13.86
N LEU A 233 11.27 6.09 -13.86
CA LEU A 233 10.27 6.95 -13.24
C LEU A 233 8.91 6.85 -13.97
N PHE A 234 8.90 6.70 -15.32
CA PHE A 234 7.65 6.61 -16.11
C PHE A 234 6.86 5.31 -15.88
N ARG A 235 7.51 4.20 -15.51
CA ARG A 235 6.84 2.92 -15.22
C ARG A 235 6.17 2.86 -13.85
N ARG A 236 6.42 3.84 -12.96
CA ARG A 236 5.90 3.86 -11.58
C ARG A 236 4.38 4.09 -11.55
N ASP A 237 3.82 4.05 -10.37
CA ASP A 237 2.36 4.13 -10.16
C ASP A 237 1.79 5.54 -10.34
N PHE A 238 2.33 6.52 -9.61
CA PHE A 238 1.82 7.89 -9.54
C PHE A 238 2.93 8.92 -9.69
N THR A 239 2.56 10.12 -10.16
CA THR A 239 3.48 11.26 -10.32
C THR A 239 4.22 11.59 -9.02
N ILE A 240 3.53 11.57 -7.88
CA ILE A 240 4.08 11.82 -6.55
C ILE A 240 5.17 10.83 -6.12
N ASN A 241 5.25 9.66 -6.74
CA ASN A 241 6.28 8.63 -6.51
C ASN A 241 7.28 8.55 -7.67
N SER A 242 7.16 9.42 -8.67
CA SER A 242 7.96 9.42 -9.90
C SER A 242 8.94 10.58 -9.95
N MET A 243 9.44 10.95 -8.80
CA MET A 243 10.51 11.93 -8.60
C MET A 243 11.79 11.23 -8.14
N ALA A 244 12.91 11.84 -8.44
CA ALA A 244 14.23 11.38 -8.01
C ALA A 244 15.09 12.55 -7.50
N VAL A 245 16.06 12.24 -6.66
CA VAL A 245 17.17 13.15 -6.34
C VAL A 245 18.44 12.53 -6.89
N LYS A 246 19.12 13.23 -7.80
CA LYS A 246 20.42 12.79 -8.31
C LYS A 246 21.46 12.90 -7.20
N LEU A 247 22.25 11.85 -6.95
CA LEU A 247 23.22 11.87 -5.85
C LEU A 247 24.59 12.38 -6.27
N ASN A 248 25.03 12.13 -7.52
CA ASN A 248 26.40 12.36 -7.91
C ASN A 248 26.55 13.06 -9.27
N GLY A 249 27.78 13.43 -9.62
CA GLY A 249 28.11 14.10 -10.88
C GLY A 249 27.53 15.51 -11.02
N GLN A 250 27.40 15.99 -12.26
CA GLN A 250 26.82 17.31 -12.52
C GLN A 250 25.33 17.31 -12.13
N GLY A 251 24.93 18.25 -11.27
CA GLY A 251 23.59 18.34 -10.70
C GLY A 251 23.37 17.43 -9.49
N ALA A 252 24.43 17.07 -8.77
CA ALA A 252 24.31 16.36 -7.50
C ALA A 252 23.37 17.07 -6.53
N PHE A 253 22.54 16.31 -5.83
CA PHE A 253 21.49 16.76 -4.92
C PHE A 253 20.43 17.67 -5.55
N CYS A 254 20.17 17.51 -6.84
CA CYS A 254 19.07 18.19 -7.52
C CYS A 254 17.88 17.26 -7.71
N LEU A 255 16.69 17.86 -7.57
CA LEU A 255 15.41 17.18 -7.83
C LEU A 255 15.21 16.96 -9.33
N ILE A 256 14.88 15.75 -9.69
CA ILE A 256 14.48 15.33 -11.04
C ILE A 256 12.99 15.04 -11.02
N ASP A 257 12.20 15.86 -11.68
CA ASP A 257 10.74 15.74 -11.77
C ASP A 257 10.28 15.92 -13.23
N TYR A 258 10.15 14.81 -13.95
CA TYR A 258 9.69 14.82 -15.34
C TYR A 258 8.17 14.89 -15.49
N PHE A 259 7.41 14.63 -14.42
CA PHE A 259 5.99 14.36 -14.49
C PHE A 259 5.14 15.27 -13.59
N ASN A 260 5.72 16.36 -13.10
CA ASN A 260 5.08 17.34 -12.22
C ASN A 260 4.62 16.75 -10.87
N GLY A 261 5.37 15.80 -10.32
CA GLY A 261 5.07 15.17 -9.03
C GLY A 261 5.12 16.16 -7.86
N GLU A 262 6.04 17.14 -7.89
CA GLU A 262 6.11 18.19 -6.87
C GLU A 262 4.84 19.06 -6.84
N MET A 263 4.29 19.40 -8.03
CA MET A 263 3.04 20.15 -8.11
C MET A 263 1.88 19.32 -7.56
N ASP A 264 1.80 18.03 -7.96
CA ASP A 264 0.75 17.14 -7.48
C ASP A 264 0.82 16.91 -5.96
N LEU A 265 2.01 16.92 -5.36
CA LEU A 265 2.18 16.91 -3.90
C LEU A 265 1.62 18.17 -3.24
N LYS A 266 1.89 19.34 -3.80
CA LYS A 266 1.39 20.63 -3.29
C LYS A 266 -0.12 20.71 -3.40
N ASP A 267 -0.69 20.20 -4.51
CA ASP A 267 -2.13 20.21 -4.78
C ASP A 267 -2.87 19.09 -4.03
N GLY A 268 -2.15 18.18 -3.35
CA GLY A 268 -2.73 17.00 -2.71
C GLY A 268 -3.44 16.10 -3.72
N SER A 269 -2.84 15.88 -4.90
CA SER A 269 -3.46 15.15 -6.00
C SER A 269 -2.71 13.87 -6.34
N ILE A 270 -3.45 12.77 -6.50
CA ILE A 270 -2.92 11.48 -6.98
C ILE A 270 -3.22 11.36 -8.46
N ARG A 271 -2.17 11.36 -9.29
CA ARG A 271 -2.26 11.20 -10.74
C ARG A 271 -1.41 10.03 -11.22
N VAL A 272 -1.97 9.22 -12.13
CA VAL A 272 -1.21 8.19 -12.84
C VAL A 272 -0.37 8.82 -13.94
N LEU A 273 0.73 8.16 -14.29
CA LEU A 273 1.68 8.62 -15.30
C LEU A 273 1.16 8.46 -16.74
N HIS A 274 0.26 7.50 -16.97
CA HIS A 274 -0.35 7.26 -18.28
C HIS A 274 -1.70 6.53 -18.16
N ASN A 275 -2.48 6.60 -19.21
CA ASN A 275 -3.87 6.14 -19.26
C ASN A 275 -4.04 4.62 -19.07
N LEU A 276 -3.01 3.82 -19.41
CA LEU A 276 -3.04 2.37 -19.28
C LEU A 276 -2.51 1.86 -17.93
N SER A 277 -2.20 2.76 -17.01
CA SER A 277 -1.57 2.45 -15.72
C SER A 277 -2.29 1.36 -14.94
N PHE A 278 -3.63 1.42 -14.84
CA PHE A 278 -4.45 0.42 -14.14
C PHE A 278 -4.70 -0.84 -14.96
N ILE A 279 -4.46 -0.81 -16.28
CA ILE A 279 -4.54 -1.99 -17.14
C ILE A 279 -3.24 -2.78 -17.01
N GLU A 280 -2.10 -2.12 -17.06
CA GLU A 280 -0.81 -2.75 -16.87
C GLU A 280 -0.71 -3.39 -15.48
N ASP A 281 -1.09 -2.64 -14.43
CA ASP A 281 -1.09 -3.14 -13.06
C ASP A 281 -2.33 -2.70 -12.25
N PRO A 282 -3.37 -3.54 -12.16
CA PRO A 282 -4.55 -3.25 -11.37
C PRO A 282 -4.30 -3.10 -9.86
N CYS A 283 -3.15 -3.55 -9.31
CA CYS A 283 -2.78 -3.28 -7.91
C CYS A 283 -2.69 -1.78 -7.62
N ARG A 284 -2.39 -0.96 -8.64
CA ARG A 284 -2.32 0.50 -8.50
C ARG A 284 -3.66 1.12 -8.06
N ILE A 285 -4.80 0.45 -8.28
CA ILE A 285 -6.11 0.88 -7.77
C ILE A 285 -6.11 0.90 -6.24
N PHE A 286 -5.65 -0.18 -5.61
CA PHE A 286 -5.54 -0.30 -4.15
C PHE A 286 -4.51 0.67 -3.58
N ARG A 287 -3.40 0.85 -4.29
CA ARG A 287 -2.37 1.83 -3.93
C ARG A 287 -2.88 3.27 -4.02
N ALA A 288 -3.73 3.60 -5.01
CA ALA A 288 -4.39 4.91 -5.12
C ALA A 288 -5.26 5.20 -3.89
N ILE A 289 -6.10 4.24 -3.49
CA ILE A 289 -6.92 4.34 -2.28
C ILE A 289 -6.03 4.52 -1.05
N ARG A 290 -4.97 3.73 -0.94
CA ARG A 290 -4.05 3.81 0.19
C ARG A 290 -3.39 5.18 0.33
N PHE A 291 -2.89 5.75 -0.76
CA PHE A 291 -2.29 7.09 -0.72
C PHE A 291 -3.33 8.20 -0.54
N GLU A 292 -4.54 8.05 -1.11
CA GLU A 292 -5.66 8.96 -0.88
C GLU A 292 -5.97 9.08 0.62
N GLN A 293 -6.04 7.93 1.32
CA GLN A 293 -6.36 7.91 2.76
C GLN A 293 -5.16 8.28 3.63
N ARG A 294 -3.95 7.80 3.29
CA ARG A 294 -2.73 8.07 4.07
C ARG A 294 -2.38 9.54 4.14
N PHE A 295 -2.48 10.25 3.01
CA PHE A 295 -2.06 11.64 2.91
C PHE A 295 -3.23 12.63 2.93
N GLY A 296 -4.47 12.17 2.95
CA GLY A 296 -5.64 13.03 2.80
C GLY A 296 -5.72 13.69 1.41
N PHE A 297 -5.11 13.06 0.40
CA PHE A 297 -5.07 13.56 -0.97
C PHE A 297 -6.34 13.20 -1.73
N ARG A 298 -6.52 13.77 -2.91
CA ARG A 298 -7.64 13.48 -3.80
C ARG A 298 -7.15 12.77 -5.06
N ILE A 299 -7.84 11.70 -5.44
CA ILE A 299 -7.58 11.07 -6.74
C ILE A 299 -8.03 12.02 -7.84
N GLY A 300 -7.10 12.42 -8.70
CA GLY A 300 -7.34 13.35 -9.81
C GLY A 300 -8.48 12.86 -10.72
N ARG A 301 -9.24 13.79 -11.30
CA ARG A 301 -10.44 13.49 -12.10
C ARG A 301 -10.19 12.46 -13.20
N GLN A 302 -9.12 12.63 -13.97
CA GLN A 302 -8.72 11.70 -15.04
C GLN A 302 -8.31 10.33 -14.49
N THR A 303 -7.50 10.30 -13.43
CA THR A 303 -7.07 9.06 -12.75
C THR A 303 -8.28 8.29 -12.24
N ARG A 304 -9.27 8.97 -11.66
CA ARG A 304 -10.52 8.38 -11.20
C ARG A 304 -11.34 7.76 -12.35
N ALA A 305 -11.37 8.43 -13.50
CA ALA A 305 -12.05 7.90 -14.69
C ALA A 305 -11.39 6.60 -15.17
N PHE A 306 -10.06 6.55 -15.26
CA PHE A 306 -9.32 5.35 -15.65
C PHE A 306 -9.50 4.22 -14.62
N MET A 307 -9.50 4.54 -13.33
CA MET A 307 -9.73 3.57 -12.26
C MET A 307 -11.13 2.95 -12.38
N LYS A 308 -12.18 3.77 -12.56
CA LYS A 308 -13.55 3.28 -12.76
C LYS A 308 -13.66 2.39 -14.00
N SER A 309 -13.00 2.77 -15.10
CA SER A 309 -12.96 1.95 -16.32
C SER A 309 -12.29 0.59 -16.07
N ALA A 310 -11.16 0.56 -15.36
CA ALA A 310 -10.46 -0.67 -15.02
C ALA A 310 -11.32 -1.60 -14.12
N ILE A 311 -12.01 -1.05 -13.15
CA ILE A 311 -12.94 -1.80 -12.27
C ILE A 311 -14.10 -2.37 -13.10
N LYS A 312 -14.75 -1.55 -13.93
CA LYS A 312 -15.87 -1.95 -14.80
C LYS A 312 -15.48 -3.09 -15.77
N ASN A 313 -14.24 -3.07 -16.25
CA ASN A 313 -13.71 -4.12 -17.13
C ASN A 313 -13.15 -5.34 -16.36
N ASN A 314 -13.45 -5.49 -15.07
CA ASN A 314 -13.07 -6.62 -14.22
C ASN A 314 -11.55 -6.91 -14.18
N LEU A 315 -10.69 -5.91 -14.39
CA LEU A 315 -9.23 -6.11 -14.41
C LEU A 315 -8.67 -6.53 -13.05
N VAL A 316 -9.34 -6.16 -11.95
CA VAL A 316 -8.99 -6.59 -10.59
C VAL A 316 -9.05 -8.12 -10.45
N ASN A 317 -9.96 -8.78 -11.15
CA ASN A 317 -10.09 -10.24 -11.11
C ASN A 317 -8.92 -10.97 -11.78
N GLN A 318 -8.11 -10.26 -12.58
CA GLN A 318 -6.92 -10.82 -13.22
C GLN A 318 -5.69 -10.83 -12.29
N LEU A 319 -5.78 -10.16 -11.14
CA LEU A 319 -4.73 -10.20 -10.12
C LEU A 319 -4.65 -11.58 -9.46
N SER A 320 -3.43 -12.06 -9.23
CA SER A 320 -3.22 -13.24 -8.39
C SER A 320 -3.70 -12.96 -6.95
N GLY A 321 -4.24 -13.99 -6.29
CA GLY A 321 -4.70 -13.89 -4.91
C GLY A 321 -3.63 -13.34 -3.95
N THR A 322 -2.38 -13.76 -4.13
CA THR A 322 -1.24 -13.28 -3.33
C THR A 322 -1.01 -11.78 -3.47
N ARG A 323 -1.07 -11.24 -4.72
CA ARG A 323 -0.92 -9.80 -4.94
C ARG A 323 -2.07 -9.02 -4.33
N LEU A 324 -3.29 -9.50 -4.53
CA LEU A 324 -4.49 -8.90 -3.96
C LEU A 324 -4.45 -8.88 -2.43
N MET A 325 -4.07 -10.01 -1.81
CA MET A 325 -3.92 -10.11 -0.35
C MET A 325 -2.85 -9.16 0.19
N ASN A 326 -1.73 -9.01 -0.51
CA ASN A 326 -0.68 -8.08 -0.09
C ASN A 326 -1.17 -6.62 -0.09
N GLU A 327 -1.89 -6.18 -1.12
CA GLU A 327 -2.45 -4.83 -1.16
C GLU A 327 -3.54 -4.63 -0.09
N LEU A 328 -4.42 -5.63 0.10
CA LEU A 328 -5.43 -5.59 1.16
C LEU A 328 -4.80 -5.47 2.55
N LYS A 329 -3.75 -6.26 2.82
CA LYS A 329 -2.99 -6.17 4.06
C LYS A 329 -2.37 -4.79 4.28
N LEU A 330 -1.86 -4.16 3.22
CA LEU A 330 -1.29 -2.81 3.31
C LEU A 330 -2.36 -1.76 3.59
N LEU A 331 -3.55 -1.87 2.99
CA LEU A 331 -4.70 -0.99 3.26
C LEU A 331 -5.17 -1.11 4.72
N LEU A 332 -5.27 -2.35 5.23
CA LEU A 332 -5.70 -2.62 6.60
C LEU A 332 -4.62 -2.32 7.66
N ARG A 333 -3.41 -1.95 7.24
CA ARG A 333 -2.31 -1.47 8.12
C ARG A 333 -2.23 0.05 8.21
N GLU A 334 -3.01 0.77 7.41
CA GLU A 334 -3.03 2.23 7.51
C GLU A 334 -3.52 2.68 8.89
N SER A 335 -3.25 3.94 9.23
CA SER A 335 -3.64 4.51 10.53
C SER A 335 -5.15 4.49 10.76
N ASP A 336 -5.94 4.55 9.69
CA ASP A 336 -7.40 4.47 9.72
C ASP A 336 -7.88 3.46 8.65
N PRO A 337 -7.93 2.16 8.98
CA PRO A 337 -8.36 1.12 8.05
C PRO A 337 -9.82 1.28 7.60
N MET A 338 -10.67 1.89 8.44
CA MET A 338 -12.08 2.10 8.09
C MET A 338 -12.25 2.98 6.86
N LYS A 339 -11.51 4.07 6.77
CA LYS A 339 -11.54 4.93 5.58
C LYS A 339 -11.15 4.17 4.31
N CYS A 340 -10.17 3.25 4.42
CA CYS A 340 -9.79 2.40 3.30
C CYS A 340 -10.91 1.41 2.93
N ILE A 341 -11.57 0.80 3.92
CA ILE A 341 -12.70 -0.13 3.71
C ILE A 341 -13.87 0.61 3.07
N ASP A 342 -14.27 1.76 3.60
CA ASP A 342 -15.36 2.57 3.07
C ASP A 342 -15.06 3.00 1.63
N ARG A 343 -13.82 3.39 1.35
CA ARG A 343 -13.43 3.77 -0.01
C ARG A 343 -13.46 2.60 -0.98
N MET A 344 -13.04 1.41 -0.56
CA MET A 344 -13.19 0.18 -1.37
C MET A 344 -14.67 -0.15 -1.61
N ARG A 345 -15.54 0.08 -0.63
CA ARG A 345 -16.99 -0.13 -0.73
C ARG A 345 -17.60 0.82 -1.76
N GLU A 346 -17.33 2.13 -1.65
CA GLU A 346 -17.80 3.15 -2.61
C GLU A 346 -17.43 2.83 -4.06
N LEU A 347 -16.30 2.17 -4.27
CA LEU A 347 -15.79 1.77 -5.57
C LEU A 347 -16.22 0.36 -5.98
N SER A 348 -17.06 -0.32 -5.16
CA SER A 348 -17.49 -1.70 -5.35
C SER A 348 -16.33 -2.71 -5.42
N LEU A 349 -15.16 -2.36 -4.93
CA LEU A 349 -13.98 -3.23 -4.94
C LEU A 349 -14.08 -4.33 -3.89
N LEU A 350 -14.72 -4.05 -2.77
CA LEU A 350 -14.88 -5.02 -1.69
C LEU A 350 -15.68 -6.25 -2.17
N TYR A 351 -16.72 -6.02 -2.97
CA TYR A 351 -17.52 -7.10 -3.59
C TYR A 351 -16.76 -7.92 -4.62
N LEU A 352 -15.80 -7.31 -5.34
CA LEU A 352 -14.94 -8.06 -6.26
C LEU A 352 -13.95 -8.98 -5.53
N ILE A 353 -13.58 -8.63 -4.29
CA ILE A 353 -12.67 -9.43 -3.45
C ILE A 353 -13.46 -10.49 -2.68
N VAL A 354 -14.60 -10.09 -2.13
CA VAL A 354 -15.46 -10.88 -1.24
C VAL A 354 -16.91 -10.76 -1.72
N PRO A 355 -17.31 -11.51 -2.78
CA PRO A 355 -18.63 -11.35 -3.42
C PRO A 355 -19.82 -11.54 -2.47
N ASP A 356 -19.67 -12.40 -1.46
CA ASP A 356 -20.73 -12.76 -0.52
C ASP A 356 -20.60 -11.99 0.81
N ILE A 357 -19.90 -10.84 0.82
CA ILE A 357 -19.83 -10.02 2.04
C ILE A 357 -21.22 -9.46 2.34
N THR A 358 -21.72 -9.78 3.52
CA THR A 358 -22.97 -9.19 4.01
C THR A 358 -22.67 -7.78 4.51
N GLU A 359 -23.25 -6.78 3.87
CA GLU A 359 -23.17 -5.38 4.30
C GLU A 359 -24.49 -5.00 4.95
N ASP A 360 -24.70 -5.50 6.16
CA ASP A 360 -25.72 -4.96 7.04
C ASP A 360 -25.12 -3.88 7.95
N ASP A 361 -25.99 -3.02 8.48
CA ASP A 361 -25.57 -1.94 9.39
C ASP A 361 -24.88 -2.51 10.65
N SER A 362 -25.20 -3.74 11.04
CA SER A 362 -24.60 -4.40 12.21
C SER A 362 -23.13 -4.72 11.96
N HIS A 363 -22.77 -5.19 10.79
CA HIS A 363 -21.38 -5.47 10.41
C HIS A 363 -20.53 -4.19 10.35
N ARG A 364 -21.11 -3.12 9.77
CA ARG A 364 -20.46 -1.80 9.75
C ARG A 364 -20.19 -1.27 11.15
N LEU A 365 -21.19 -1.36 12.04
CA LEU A 365 -21.07 -0.91 13.42
C LEU A 365 -19.95 -1.66 14.19
N VAL A 366 -19.77 -2.96 13.92
CA VAL A 366 -18.67 -3.75 14.50
C VAL A 366 -17.32 -3.21 14.04
N LEU A 367 -17.16 -2.99 12.71
CA LEU A 367 -15.92 -2.43 12.15
C LEU A 367 -15.56 -1.08 12.75
N GLU A 368 -16.54 -0.19 12.95
CA GLU A 368 -16.36 1.13 13.56
C GLU A 368 -15.92 1.05 15.04
N LYS A 369 -16.35 0.03 15.78
CA LYS A 369 -15.98 -0.18 17.20
C LYS A 369 -14.58 -0.74 17.38
N ILE A 370 -14.00 -1.38 16.36
CA ILE A 370 -12.68 -2.03 16.45
C ILE A 370 -11.60 -1.05 16.91
N ASP A 371 -11.57 0.18 16.41
CA ASP A 371 -10.54 1.17 16.75
C ASP A 371 -10.56 1.52 18.27
N GLY A 372 -11.76 1.67 18.83
CA GLY A 372 -11.92 1.89 20.28
C GLY A 372 -11.39 0.72 21.10
N VAL A 373 -11.71 -0.52 20.69
CA VAL A 373 -11.22 -1.73 21.38
C VAL A 373 -9.71 -1.90 21.22
N LEU A 374 -9.15 -1.60 20.04
CA LEU A 374 -7.70 -1.61 19.84
C LEU A 374 -6.98 -0.56 20.67
N THR A 375 -7.58 0.60 20.85
CA THR A 375 -7.04 1.65 21.74
C THR A 375 -7.04 1.18 23.19
N TRP A 376 -8.11 0.55 23.66
CA TRP A 376 -8.17 -0.11 24.97
C TRP A 376 -7.10 -1.22 25.08
N ALA A 377 -6.93 -2.06 24.07
CA ALA A 377 -5.95 -3.14 24.04
C ALA A 377 -4.49 -2.67 24.18
N LYS A 378 -4.17 -1.43 23.77
CA LYS A 378 -2.84 -0.84 24.00
C LYS A 378 -2.54 -0.63 25.49
N MET A 379 -3.55 -0.39 26.31
CA MET A 379 -3.42 -0.13 27.75
C MET A 379 -3.40 -1.41 28.59
N VAL A 380 -3.84 -2.53 28.02
CA VAL A 380 -3.89 -3.82 28.73
C VAL A 380 -2.56 -4.57 28.57
N PRO A 381 -1.99 -5.13 29.65
CA PRO A 381 -0.79 -5.96 29.60
C PRO A 381 -1.09 -7.31 28.94
N MET A 382 -0.76 -7.43 27.66
CA MET A 382 -0.93 -8.65 26.88
C MET A 382 0.44 -9.23 26.53
N ALA A 383 0.62 -10.54 26.64
CA ALA A 383 1.85 -11.23 26.25
C ALA A 383 2.18 -11.03 24.76
N LYS A 384 1.15 -10.90 23.93
CA LYS A 384 1.28 -10.59 22.51
C LYS A 384 0.26 -9.52 22.15
N LYS A 385 0.67 -8.47 21.43
CA LYS A 385 -0.25 -7.45 20.92
C LYS A 385 -0.97 -7.97 19.69
N PRO A 386 -2.27 -7.61 19.48
CA PRO A 386 -3.01 -7.98 18.28
C PRO A 386 -2.43 -7.29 17.02
N GLU A 387 -2.44 -8.00 15.92
CA GLU A 387 -2.09 -7.41 14.62
C GLU A 387 -3.30 -6.66 14.05
N VAL A 388 -3.25 -5.32 14.04
CA VAL A 388 -4.38 -4.44 13.62
C VAL A 388 -4.99 -4.87 12.28
N TRP A 389 -4.15 -5.07 11.24
CA TRP A 389 -4.63 -5.49 9.93
C TRP A 389 -5.39 -6.82 9.98
N PHE A 390 -4.97 -7.74 10.86
CA PHE A 390 -5.59 -9.07 10.96
C PHE A 390 -6.92 -9.03 11.72
N VAL A 391 -7.08 -8.10 12.67
CA VAL A 391 -8.37 -7.86 13.33
C VAL A 391 -9.40 -7.40 12.30
N TYR A 392 -9.10 -6.37 11.50
CA TYR A 392 -10.00 -5.90 10.44
C TYR A 392 -10.23 -6.96 9.37
N PHE A 393 -9.18 -7.66 8.96
CA PHE A 393 -9.29 -8.76 8.00
C PHE A 393 -10.22 -9.84 8.54
N HIS A 394 -10.05 -10.26 9.79
CA HIS A 394 -10.90 -11.26 10.44
C HIS A 394 -12.36 -10.78 10.53
N ALA A 395 -12.57 -9.51 10.87
CA ALA A 395 -13.91 -8.91 10.93
C ALA A 395 -14.67 -9.02 9.60
N LEU A 396 -13.99 -8.82 8.46
CA LEU A 396 -14.61 -8.93 7.13
C LEU A 396 -15.18 -10.34 6.85
N PHE A 397 -14.66 -11.38 7.52
CA PHE A 397 -14.99 -12.77 7.21
C PHE A 397 -15.68 -13.52 8.35
N ILE A 398 -15.74 -12.97 9.58
CA ILE A 398 -16.20 -13.70 10.78
C ILE A 398 -17.65 -14.17 10.66
N ALA A 399 -18.53 -13.36 10.06
CA ALA A 399 -19.97 -13.64 9.93
C ALA A 399 -20.35 -14.33 8.61
N MET A 400 -19.40 -14.62 7.72
CA MET A 400 -19.69 -15.23 6.42
C MET A 400 -20.15 -16.69 6.57
N LYS A 401 -20.99 -17.16 5.64
CA LYS A 401 -21.30 -18.59 5.51
C LYS A 401 -20.04 -19.37 5.15
N GLU A 402 -19.93 -20.63 5.61
CA GLU A 402 -18.71 -21.43 5.45
C GLU A 402 -18.26 -21.56 3.99
N ALA A 403 -19.19 -21.87 3.07
CA ALA A 403 -18.86 -22.02 1.66
C ALA A 403 -18.31 -20.71 1.04
N ALA A 404 -18.85 -19.56 1.42
CA ALA A 404 -18.39 -18.25 0.96
C ALA A 404 -17.01 -17.90 1.56
N PHE A 405 -16.80 -18.21 2.84
CA PHE A 405 -15.51 -18.06 3.52
C PHE A 405 -14.42 -18.87 2.81
N GLU A 406 -14.66 -20.16 2.56
CA GLU A 406 -13.68 -21.04 1.91
C GLU A 406 -13.31 -20.54 0.52
N LYS A 407 -14.29 -20.12 -0.28
CA LYS A 407 -14.09 -19.55 -1.61
C LYS A 407 -13.25 -18.26 -1.57
N ALA A 408 -13.50 -17.39 -0.59
CA ALA A 408 -12.73 -16.18 -0.39
C ALA A 408 -11.27 -16.48 0.02
N MET A 409 -11.05 -17.45 0.93
CA MET A 409 -9.71 -17.88 1.34
C MET A 409 -8.89 -18.45 0.18
N GLU A 410 -9.53 -19.22 -0.70
CA GLU A 410 -8.92 -19.74 -1.93
C GLU A 410 -8.59 -18.62 -2.90
N ARG A 411 -9.52 -17.70 -3.14
CA ARG A 411 -9.32 -16.55 -4.04
C ARG A 411 -8.15 -15.66 -3.60
N LEU A 412 -7.96 -15.49 -2.29
CA LEU A 412 -6.88 -14.68 -1.71
C LEU A 412 -5.58 -15.46 -1.50
N HIS A 413 -5.55 -16.75 -1.82
CA HIS A 413 -4.41 -17.65 -1.58
C HIS A 413 -3.91 -17.60 -0.13
N ILE A 414 -4.84 -17.63 0.84
CA ILE A 414 -4.50 -17.56 2.26
C ILE A 414 -3.78 -18.84 2.69
N PRO A 415 -2.60 -18.72 3.35
CA PRO A 415 -1.86 -19.89 3.86
C PRO A 415 -2.73 -20.74 4.80
N MET A 416 -2.63 -22.07 4.67
CA MET A 416 -3.42 -23.04 5.45
C MET A 416 -3.39 -22.79 6.96
N LYS A 417 -2.23 -22.39 7.51
CA LYS A 417 -2.09 -22.07 8.93
C LYS A 417 -3.03 -20.93 9.36
N ILE A 418 -3.12 -19.86 8.57
CA ILE A 418 -3.99 -18.72 8.84
C ILE A 418 -5.45 -19.10 8.62
N ARG A 419 -5.75 -19.81 7.53
CA ARG A 419 -7.09 -20.30 7.19
C ARG A 419 -7.66 -21.18 8.29
N ASN A 420 -6.90 -22.17 8.78
CA ASN A 420 -7.32 -23.05 9.87
C ASN A 420 -7.55 -22.29 11.17
N ARG A 421 -6.69 -21.33 11.51
CA ARG A 421 -6.88 -20.47 12.68
C ARG A 421 -8.20 -19.68 12.58
N MET A 422 -8.45 -19.02 11.44
CA MET A 422 -9.69 -18.27 11.24
C MET A 422 -10.93 -19.17 11.28
N ARG A 423 -10.85 -20.40 10.77
CA ARG A 423 -11.96 -21.37 10.84
C ARG A 423 -12.27 -21.77 12.29
N LEU A 424 -11.24 -22.06 13.08
CA LEU A 424 -11.41 -22.34 14.52
C LEU A 424 -12.00 -21.15 15.26
N ASP A 425 -11.43 -19.97 15.06
CA ASP A 425 -11.92 -18.73 15.67
C ASP A 425 -13.41 -18.51 15.34
N ARG A 426 -13.85 -18.73 14.10
CA ARG A 426 -15.27 -18.60 13.70
C ARG A 426 -16.18 -19.54 14.46
N GLY A 427 -15.77 -20.80 14.60
CA GLY A 427 -16.54 -21.81 15.36
C GLY A 427 -16.67 -21.47 16.86
N HIS A 428 -15.58 -21.02 17.48
CA HIS A 428 -15.56 -20.65 18.88
C HIS A 428 -16.20 -19.28 19.14
N PHE A 429 -16.10 -18.35 18.18
CA PHE A 429 -16.66 -17.01 18.27
C PHE A 429 -18.18 -17.01 18.46
N VAL A 430 -18.91 -17.85 17.73
CA VAL A 430 -20.36 -17.96 17.86
C VAL A 430 -20.74 -18.43 19.27
N LYS A 431 -20.09 -19.50 19.75
CA LYS A 431 -20.29 -20.01 21.11
C LYS A 431 -19.97 -18.98 22.18
N ALA A 432 -18.85 -18.24 21.99
CA ALA A 432 -18.44 -17.19 22.91
C ALA A 432 -19.45 -16.03 22.94
N LYS A 433 -19.91 -15.58 21.78
CA LYS A 433 -20.90 -14.51 21.65
C LYS A 433 -22.21 -14.89 22.37
N ASP A 434 -22.72 -16.10 22.16
CA ASP A 434 -23.95 -16.57 22.78
C ASP A 434 -23.78 -16.60 24.33
N LYS A 435 -22.69 -17.18 24.83
CA LYS A 435 -22.40 -17.29 26.24
C LYS A 435 -22.26 -15.93 26.94
N PHE A 436 -21.70 -14.92 26.27
CA PHE A 436 -21.58 -13.57 26.83
C PHE A 436 -22.87 -12.75 26.72
N ASN A 437 -23.78 -13.09 25.81
CA ASN A 437 -25.06 -12.39 25.64
C ASN A 437 -26.18 -12.96 26.54
N ASP A 438 -26.05 -14.18 27.08
CA ASP A 438 -27.05 -14.84 27.90
C ASP A 438 -27.31 -14.16 29.25
N GLY A 439 -26.57 -13.10 29.59
CA GLY A 439 -26.75 -12.32 30.82
C GLY A 439 -26.44 -13.07 32.12
N CYS A 440 -25.91 -14.30 32.05
CA CYS A 440 -25.51 -15.10 33.22
C CYS A 440 -24.18 -14.61 33.78
N GLU A 441 -24.06 -14.58 35.11
CA GLU A 441 -22.79 -14.29 35.76
C GLU A 441 -21.84 -15.49 35.60
N LEU A 442 -20.79 -15.30 34.77
CA LEU A 442 -19.79 -16.33 34.49
C LEU A 442 -18.73 -16.39 35.56
N LYS A 443 -18.33 -17.60 35.98
CA LYS A 443 -17.17 -17.81 36.84
C LYS A 443 -15.88 -17.47 36.09
N PRO A 444 -14.81 -17.06 36.81
CA PRO A 444 -13.51 -16.77 36.17
C PRO A 444 -12.97 -17.90 35.28
N SER A 445 -13.11 -19.18 35.70
CA SER A 445 -12.70 -20.34 34.91
C SER A 445 -13.52 -20.50 33.63
N GLU A 446 -14.81 -20.19 33.62
CA GLU A 446 -15.68 -20.26 32.46
C GLU A 446 -15.33 -19.14 31.45
N VAL A 447 -15.01 -17.94 31.95
CA VAL A 447 -14.49 -16.84 31.09
C VAL A 447 -13.16 -17.24 30.46
N TYR A 448 -12.26 -17.86 31.28
CA TYR A 448 -10.99 -18.34 30.78
C TYR A 448 -11.16 -19.38 29.66
N ASP A 449 -12.00 -20.39 29.90
CA ASP A 449 -12.25 -21.45 28.93
C ASP A 449 -12.74 -20.88 27.58
N VAL A 450 -13.69 -19.94 27.62
CA VAL A 450 -14.25 -19.33 26.42
C VAL A 450 -13.20 -18.49 25.64
N LEU A 451 -12.46 -17.64 26.36
CA LEU A 451 -11.53 -16.71 25.72
C LEU A 451 -10.22 -17.37 25.31
N SER A 452 -9.78 -18.45 26.00
CA SER A 452 -8.54 -19.17 25.68
C SER A 452 -8.62 -19.97 24.37
N GLU A 453 -9.82 -20.33 23.92
CA GLU A 453 -10.05 -20.98 22.61
C GLU A 453 -9.96 -20.01 21.43
N LEU A 454 -10.08 -18.71 21.69
CA LEU A 454 -10.03 -17.66 20.68
C LEU A 454 -8.62 -17.13 20.49
N SER A 455 -8.31 -16.72 19.27
CA SER A 455 -7.14 -15.89 19.04
C SER A 455 -7.32 -14.50 19.65
N ILE A 456 -6.20 -13.82 19.95
CA ILE A 456 -6.27 -12.46 20.50
C ILE A 456 -7.06 -11.50 19.61
N GLU A 457 -6.97 -11.66 18.29
CA GLU A 457 -7.70 -10.87 17.32
C GLU A 457 -9.21 -11.20 17.34
N ALA A 458 -9.58 -12.47 17.56
CA ALA A 458 -10.98 -12.85 17.71
C ALA A 458 -11.56 -12.37 19.06
N VAL A 459 -10.77 -12.32 20.13
CA VAL A 459 -11.19 -11.67 21.39
C VAL A 459 -11.45 -10.18 21.20
N ILE A 460 -10.59 -9.45 20.47
CA ILE A 460 -10.83 -8.03 20.13
C ILE A 460 -12.16 -7.86 19.36
N LEU A 461 -12.44 -8.76 18.42
CA LEU A 461 -13.72 -8.74 17.68
C LEU A 461 -14.91 -9.04 18.59
N LEU A 462 -14.78 -9.99 19.51
CA LEU A 462 -15.84 -10.32 20.46
C LEU A 462 -16.21 -9.09 21.31
N LEU A 463 -15.20 -8.34 21.77
CA LEU A 463 -15.41 -7.09 22.50
C LEU A 463 -16.10 -6.01 21.66
N ALA A 464 -15.76 -5.91 20.36
CA ALA A 464 -16.41 -4.98 19.46
C ALA A 464 -17.88 -5.36 19.19
N VAL A 465 -18.20 -6.65 19.15
CA VAL A 465 -19.56 -7.16 18.93
C VAL A 465 -20.42 -7.06 20.20
N CYS A 466 -19.93 -7.58 21.31
CA CYS A 466 -20.71 -7.68 22.55
C CYS A 466 -20.80 -6.37 23.34
N SER A 467 -19.87 -5.44 23.17
CA SER A 467 -19.85 -4.02 23.64
C SER A 467 -20.56 -3.74 24.98
N SER A 468 -20.45 -4.64 25.97
CA SER A 468 -20.99 -4.45 27.31
C SER A 468 -19.86 -4.25 28.31
N ASP A 469 -20.14 -3.48 29.39
CA ASP A 469 -19.17 -3.23 30.45
C ASP A 469 -18.76 -4.55 31.15
N GLN A 470 -19.68 -5.51 31.26
CA GLN A 470 -19.41 -6.83 31.84
C GLN A 470 -18.41 -7.62 31.00
N VAL A 471 -18.58 -7.66 29.66
CA VAL A 471 -17.66 -8.34 28.73
C VAL A 471 -16.29 -7.69 28.75
N ASN A 472 -16.24 -6.36 28.75
CA ASN A 472 -14.99 -5.60 28.87
C ASN A 472 -14.26 -5.90 30.19
N LYS A 473 -14.99 -5.98 31.32
CA LYS A 473 -14.45 -6.37 32.61
C LYS A 473 -13.88 -7.78 32.59
N HIS A 474 -14.62 -8.74 32.03
CA HIS A 474 -14.15 -10.13 31.90
C HIS A 474 -12.89 -10.23 31.03
N ALA A 475 -12.82 -9.54 29.91
CA ALA A 475 -11.64 -9.53 29.06
C ALA A 475 -10.43 -8.88 29.76
N MET A 476 -10.64 -7.80 30.50
CA MET A 476 -9.59 -7.16 31.28
C MET A 476 -9.03 -8.11 32.35
N LEU A 477 -9.91 -8.80 33.09
CA LEU A 477 -9.50 -9.80 34.08
C LEU A 477 -8.80 -11.01 33.46
N TYR A 478 -9.26 -11.44 32.28
CA TYR A 478 -8.62 -12.50 31.50
C TYR A 478 -7.16 -12.19 31.20
N PHE A 479 -6.87 -11.02 30.65
CA PHE A 479 -5.52 -10.65 30.30
C PHE A 479 -4.63 -10.29 31.50
N ASN A 480 -5.20 -9.62 32.51
CA ASN A 480 -4.44 -9.16 33.65
C ASN A 480 -4.19 -10.26 34.70
N GLN A 481 -5.14 -11.16 34.88
CA GLN A 481 -5.13 -12.11 35.99
C GLN A 481 -5.26 -13.55 35.54
N TYR A 482 -6.30 -13.90 34.77
CA TYR A 482 -6.64 -15.30 34.50
C TYR A 482 -5.56 -16.02 33.66
N CYS A 483 -4.95 -15.36 32.68
CA CYS A 483 -3.86 -15.93 31.88
C CYS A 483 -2.63 -16.29 32.74
N SER A 484 -2.32 -15.54 33.78
CA SER A 484 -1.22 -15.84 34.69
C SER A 484 -1.60 -16.90 35.71
N SER A 485 -2.80 -16.81 36.29
CA SER A 485 -3.31 -17.75 37.29
C SER A 485 -3.60 -19.14 36.74
N ALA A 486 -3.87 -19.25 35.45
CA ALA A 486 -4.13 -20.52 34.77
C ALA A 486 -2.92 -21.49 34.70
N LYS A 487 -1.72 -21.01 35.01
CA LYS A 487 -0.52 -21.86 35.07
C LYS A 487 -0.51 -22.63 36.38
N THR A 488 -0.68 -23.96 36.34
CA THR A 488 -0.53 -24.86 37.48
C THR A 488 0.95 -25.02 37.84
N GLU A 489 1.27 -25.18 39.09
CA GLU A 489 2.61 -25.52 39.57
C GLU A 489 2.88 -27.01 39.49
N LEU A 490 1.82 -27.84 39.65
CA LEU A 490 1.92 -29.27 39.43
C LEU A 490 1.95 -29.60 37.95
N THR A 491 2.86 -30.49 37.59
CA THR A 491 3.04 -31.03 36.22
C THR A 491 2.57 -32.48 36.17
N GLY A 492 2.51 -33.07 34.98
CA GLY A 492 2.22 -34.50 34.82
C GLY A 492 3.23 -35.41 35.51
N GLU A 493 4.50 -34.99 35.65
CA GLU A 493 5.52 -35.72 36.42
C GLU A 493 5.24 -35.72 37.91
N ASP A 494 4.78 -34.61 38.45
CA ASP A 494 4.37 -34.52 39.87
C ASP A 494 3.19 -35.44 40.17
N LEU A 495 2.19 -35.53 39.25
CA LEU A 495 1.06 -36.45 39.37
C LEU A 495 1.50 -37.91 39.39
N ILE A 496 2.52 -38.30 38.61
CA ILE A 496 3.12 -39.63 38.65
C ILE A 496 3.77 -39.85 40.00
N GLY A 497 4.53 -38.86 40.52
CA GLY A 497 5.16 -38.91 41.85
C GLY A 497 4.15 -39.07 42.98
N MET A 498 2.92 -38.58 42.84
CA MET A 498 1.79 -38.75 43.75
C MET A 498 1.08 -40.12 43.60
N GLY A 499 1.57 -41.02 42.72
CA GLY A 499 1.05 -42.38 42.54
C GLY A 499 -0.04 -42.51 41.46
N MET A 500 -0.30 -41.47 40.69
CA MET A 500 -1.28 -41.54 39.60
C MET A 500 -0.69 -42.25 38.36
N LYS A 501 -1.48 -43.04 37.69
CA LYS A 501 -1.09 -43.66 36.40
C LYS A 501 -1.32 -42.71 35.26
N PRO A 502 -0.34 -42.53 34.32
CA PRO A 502 -0.52 -41.72 33.11
C PRO A 502 -1.75 -42.17 32.32
N GLY A 503 -2.58 -41.18 31.94
CA GLY A 503 -3.81 -41.47 31.22
C GLY A 503 -4.69 -40.22 31.01
N PRO A 504 -5.89 -40.39 30.40
CA PRO A 504 -6.82 -39.26 30.16
C PRO A 504 -7.18 -38.47 31.42
N VAL A 505 -7.18 -39.13 32.60
CA VAL A 505 -7.46 -38.52 33.91
C VAL A 505 -6.50 -37.35 34.20
N PHE A 506 -5.25 -37.37 33.68
CA PHE A 506 -4.31 -36.26 33.88
C PHE A 506 -4.82 -34.93 33.32
N GLN A 507 -5.51 -34.97 32.16
CA GLN A 507 -6.11 -33.78 31.57
C GLN A 507 -7.21 -33.23 32.47
N ASP A 508 -8.03 -34.09 33.04
CA ASP A 508 -9.13 -33.70 33.96
C ASP A 508 -8.56 -33.10 35.27
N VAL A 509 -7.53 -33.73 35.84
CA VAL A 509 -6.83 -33.22 37.01
C VAL A 509 -6.22 -31.84 36.76
N LEU A 510 -5.43 -31.70 35.68
CA LEU A 510 -4.78 -30.43 35.34
C LEU A 510 -5.82 -29.34 35.01
N LYS A 511 -6.94 -29.71 34.38
CA LYS A 511 -8.05 -28.80 34.13
C LYS A 511 -8.70 -28.34 35.47
N THR A 512 -8.97 -29.26 36.38
CA THR A 512 -9.55 -28.95 37.69
C THR A 512 -8.63 -28.03 38.51
N LEU A 513 -7.33 -28.30 38.49
CA LEU A 513 -6.32 -27.45 39.15
C LEU A 513 -6.29 -26.04 38.54
N ARG A 514 -6.27 -25.96 37.24
CA ARG A 514 -6.31 -24.68 36.52
C ARG A 514 -7.57 -23.89 36.87
N ASP A 515 -8.73 -24.54 36.85
CA ASP A 515 -10.01 -23.90 37.12
C ASP A 515 -10.08 -23.42 38.60
N ALA A 516 -9.57 -24.20 39.54
CA ALA A 516 -9.45 -23.81 40.94
C ALA A 516 -8.52 -22.60 41.15
N ARG A 517 -7.38 -22.56 40.46
CA ARG A 517 -6.47 -21.41 40.50
C ARG A 517 -7.09 -20.15 39.89
N VAL A 518 -7.70 -20.26 38.72
CA VAL A 518 -8.36 -19.13 38.06
C VAL A 518 -9.52 -18.58 38.89
N ASN A 519 -10.25 -19.46 39.61
CA ASN A 519 -11.33 -19.08 40.53
C ASN A 519 -10.81 -18.57 41.87
N GLY A 520 -9.49 -18.56 42.12
CA GLY A 520 -8.88 -18.10 43.36
C GLY A 520 -9.08 -19.06 44.57
N GLN A 521 -9.44 -20.31 44.31
CA GLN A 521 -9.64 -21.34 45.33
C GLN A 521 -8.31 -21.98 45.79
N VAL A 522 -7.30 -21.92 44.92
CA VAL A 522 -5.96 -22.45 45.11
C VAL A 522 -4.94 -21.45 44.63
N THR A 523 -3.92 -21.16 45.45
CA THR A 523 -2.90 -20.12 45.14
C THR A 523 -1.47 -20.65 45.25
N SER A 524 -1.26 -21.78 45.90
CA SER A 524 0.07 -22.38 46.12
C SER A 524 0.13 -23.83 45.66
N ARG A 525 1.36 -24.35 45.51
CA ARG A 525 1.61 -25.75 45.19
C ARG A 525 1.05 -26.72 46.23
N ASP A 526 1.17 -26.38 47.50
CA ASP A 526 0.68 -27.25 48.58
C ASP A 526 -0.85 -27.38 48.56
N GLU A 527 -1.55 -26.30 48.22
CA GLU A 527 -2.99 -26.31 48.02
C GLU A 527 -3.38 -27.13 46.78
N GLU A 528 -2.58 -27.08 45.69
CA GLU A 528 -2.76 -27.95 44.51
C GLU A 528 -2.64 -29.42 44.90
N VAL A 529 -1.60 -29.78 45.66
CA VAL A 529 -1.38 -31.17 46.18
C VAL A 529 -2.56 -31.63 47.02
N ALA A 530 -3.03 -30.78 47.96
CA ALA A 530 -4.18 -31.08 48.81
C ALA A 530 -5.46 -31.32 47.99
N LEU A 531 -5.70 -30.49 46.95
CA LEU A 531 -6.86 -30.63 46.08
C LEU A 531 -6.81 -31.94 45.29
N VAL A 532 -5.67 -32.32 44.70
CA VAL A 532 -5.48 -33.60 44.01
C VAL A 532 -5.68 -34.77 44.96
N GLY A 533 -5.09 -34.71 46.14
CA GLY A 533 -5.24 -35.74 47.18
C GLY A 533 -6.70 -35.98 47.60
N SER A 534 -7.45 -34.90 47.77
CA SER A 534 -8.85 -34.99 48.20
C SER A 534 -9.82 -35.49 47.11
N GLN A 535 -9.59 -35.16 45.87
CA GLN A 535 -10.54 -35.44 44.76
C GLN A 535 -10.19 -36.64 43.89
N PHE A 536 -8.88 -36.94 43.71
CA PHE A 536 -8.43 -37.90 42.71
C PHE A 536 -7.60 -39.08 43.27
N LEU A 537 -7.13 -39.02 44.53
CA LEU A 537 -6.31 -40.07 45.16
C LEU A 537 -7.08 -40.86 46.25
N LYS A 538 -8.40 -40.87 46.17
CA LYS A 538 -9.23 -41.70 47.07
C LYS A 538 -9.23 -43.15 46.66
#